data_3e5b407dee86d156c281059ff80542f5
#
_entry.id   3e5b407dee86d156c281059ff80542f5
#
_cell.length_a   1.000
_cell.length_b   1.000
_cell.length_c   1.000
_cell.angle_alpha   90.00
_cell.angle_beta   90.00
_cell.angle_gamma   90.00
#
_symmetry.space_group_name_H-M   'P 1'
#
loop_
_entity.id
_entity.type
_entity.pdbx_description
1 polymer ?
#
loop_
_entity_poly.entity_id
_entity_poly.type
_entity_poly.pdbx_seq_one_letter_code
_entity_poly.pdbx_strand_id
1 'polypeptide(L)'
;MAPQVWAWKKKRARTMYKYVDHLLTLLPQEPKYFTPYGLAATFVGHPVIESKVIHGSGDDFRKNFAISADKKIIAVLPGSRKTEVAKMLPVFLEAAQKLYLEDNSLCFVIPTVKTVAGMVRQMVGGSGLPITIVEDEDDRHNAFKASAAAMAASGTVALELAIAGVPHIIGYKVSPLTAVLVRKFMHIQFVNLSNIMLGREVVPELLQEQCVPGNICRYIKRFLAKDDIFERQTEGFQKVREILGLGEQTPSENACDAVLKLIEEKKQTR
;
A
#
# COMPACT_ATOMS: atom_id res chain seq x y z
N MET A 1 -6.38 15.31 -7.29
CA MET A 1 -6.80 14.04 -6.62
C MET A 1 -8.06 14.32 -5.83
N ALA A 2 -9.07 13.46 -5.99
CA ALA A 2 -10.31 13.56 -5.23
C ALA A 2 -10.05 13.43 -3.72
N PRO A 3 -10.68 14.25 -2.87
CA PRO A 3 -10.59 14.05 -1.44
C PRO A 3 -11.30 12.75 -1.05
N GLN A 4 -10.70 11.97 -0.17
CA GLN A 4 -11.25 10.70 0.32
C GLN A 4 -12.48 10.93 1.22
N VAL A 5 -13.55 11.51 0.64
CA VAL A 5 -14.79 11.84 1.36
C VAL A 5 -15.54 10.63 1.90
N TRP A 6 -15.28 9.46 1.35
CA TRP A 6 -15.82 8.18 1.81
C TRP A 6 -15.23 7.78 3.18
N ALA A 7 -13.98 8.18 3.47
CA ALA A 7 -13.31 7.91 4.74
C ALA A 7 -13.53 9.04 5.77
N TRP A 8 -13.54 10.28 5.32
CA TRP A 8 -13.52 11.44 6.22
C TRP A 8 -14.23 12.67 5.63
N LYS A 9 -15.03 13.35 6.45
CA LYS A 9 -15.72 14.62 6.10
C LYS A 9 -16.60 14.53 4.85
N LYS A 10 -17.56 13.60 4.82
CA LYS A 10 -18.57 13.45 3.73
C LYS A 10 -19.22 14.77 3.28
N LYS A 11 -19.37 15.76 4.19
CA LYS A 11 -19.89 17.09 3.87
C LYS A 11 -19.07 17.86 2.81
N ARG A 12 -17.79 17.54 2.62
CA ARG A 12 -16.96 18.18 1.58
C ARG A 12 -17.46 17.90 0.17
N ALA A 13 -17.99 16.71 -0.09
CA ALA A 13 -18.55 16.39 -1.39
C ALA A 13 -19.66 17.37 -1.81
N ARG A 14 -20.48 17.80 -0.83
CA ARG A 14 -21.62 18.71 -1.05
C ARG A 14 -21.26 20.11 -1.55
N THR A 15 -20.02 20.54 -1.38
CA THR A 15 -19.59 21.90 -1.71
C THR A 15 -18.57 21.96 -2.81
N MET A 16 -18.04 20.82 -3.26
CA MET A 16 -16.96 20.79 -4.24
C MET A 16 -17.36 21.32 -5.63
N TYR A 17 -18.62 21.11 -6.04
CA TYR A 17 -19.14 21.65 -7.30
C TYR A 17 -18.99 23.19 -7.43
N LYS A 18 -18.78 23.89 -6.30
CA LYS A 18 -18.56 25.34 -6.30
C LYS A 18 -17.15 25.75 -6.74
N TYR A 19 -16.21 24.81 -6.75
CA TYR A 19 -14.79 25.07 -6.95
C TYR A 19 -14.19 24.37 -8.16
N VAL A 20 -14.85 23.30 -8.64
CA VAL A 20 -14.36 22.51 -9.77
C VAL A 20 -15.54 22.09 -10.64
N ASP A 21 -15.33 22.05 -11.96
CA ASP A 21 -16.33 21.66 -12.94
C ASP A 21 -16.47 20.15 -13.09
N HIS A 22 -15.35 19.45 -12.93
CA HIS A 22 -15.27 18.01 -13.11
C HIS A 22 -14.22 17.44 -12.14
N LEU A 23 -14.40 16.21 -11.69
CA LEU A 23 -13.49 15.54 -10.77
C LEU A 23 -12.96 14.25 -11.36
N LEU A 24 -11.64 14.11 -11.46
CA LEU A 24 -11.00 12.85 -11.79
C LEU A 24 -10.76 12.06 -10.50
N THR A 25 -11.22 10.81 -10.48
CA THR A 25 -11.15 9.93 -9.31
C THR A 25 -10.20 8.76 -9.57
N LEU A 26 -9.54 8.28 -8.52
CA LEU A 26 -8.56 7.22 -8.58
C LEU A 26 -9.12 5.84 -8.19
N LEU A 27 -10.31 5.81 -7.58
CA LEU A 27 -10.96 4.56 -7.20
C LEU A 27 -12.35 4.49 -7.86
N PRO A 28 -12.78 3.32 -8.34
CA PRO A 28 -14.02 3.17 -9.11
C PRO A 28 -15.27 3.53 -8.32
N GLN A 29 -15.23 3.41 -7.00
CA GLN A 29 -16.37 3.74 -6.13
C GLN A 29 -16.45 5.22 -5.76
N GLU A 30 -15.47 6.07 -6.09
CA GLU A 30 -15.44 7.48 -5.66
C GLU A 30 -16.48 8.37 -6.38
N PRO A 31 -16.78 8.21 -7.69
CA PRO A 31 -17.75 9.07 -8.38
C PRO A 31 -19.10 9.16 -7.68
N LYS A 32 -19.63 8.05 -7.14
CA LYS A 32 -20.92 7.99 -6.44
C LYS A 32 -21.06 8.94 -5.22
N TYR A 33 -19.94 9.43 -4.70
CA TYR A 33 -19.96 10.37 -3.57
C TYR A 33 -20.10 11.84 -4.01
N PHE A 34 -19.89 12.14 -5.28
CA PHE A 34 -19.89 13.49 -5.83
C PHE A 34 -21.08 13.74 -6.77
N THR A 35 -21.42 12.77 -7.62
CA THR A 35 -22.48 12.90 -8.63
C THR A 35 -23.86 13.26 -8.05
N PRO A 36 -24.28 12.79 -6.85
CA PRO A 36 -25.56 13.22 -6.26
C PRO A 36 -25.64 14.69 -5.89
N TYR A 37 -24.50 15.40 -5.86
CA TYR A 37 -24.42 16.83 -5.56
C TYR A 37 -24.19 17.69 -6.81
N GLY A 38 -24.42 17.12 -8.01
CA GLY A 38 -24.27 17.83 -9.29
C GLY A 38 -22.83 18.00 -9.77
N LEU A 39 -21.83 17.36 -9.13
CA LEU A 39 -20.45 17.39 -9.59
C LEU A 39 -20.17 16.16 -10.46
N ALA A 40 -19.90 16.39 -11.74
CA ALA A 40 -19.45 15.33 -12.64
C ALA A 40 -18.11 14.74 -12.16
N ALA A 41 -18.00 13.42 -12.16
CA ALA A 41 -16.80 12.72 -11.72
C ALA A 41 -16.56 11.48 -12.58
N THR A 42 -15.32 11.32 -13.06
CA THR A 42 -14.88 10.19 -13.89
C THR A 42 -13.78 9.42 -13.19
N PHE A 43 -13.93 8.10 -13.12
CA PHE A 43 -12.86 7.22 -12.70
C PHE A 43 -11.86 7.10 -13.86
N VAL A 44 -10.59 7.43 -13.58
CA VAL A 44 -9.51 7.42 -14.58
C VAL A 44 -8.46 6.34 -14.31
N GLY A 45 -8.59 5.60 -13.21
CA GLY A 45 -7.59 4.63 -12.76
C GLY A 45 -6.64 5.20 -11.72
N HIS A 46 -5.81 4.34 -11.16
CA HIS A 46 -4.85 4.70 -10.11
C HIS A 46 -3.41 4.69 -10.65
N PRO A 47 -2.61 5.75 -10.45
CA PRO A 47 -1.24 5.85 -11.00
C PRO A 47 -0.29 4.70 -10.60
N VAL A 48 -0.64 3.92 -9.58
CA VAL A 48 0.16 2.76 -9.16
C VAL A 48 0.38 1.74 -10.29
N ILE A 49 -0.56 1.63 -11.25
CA ILE A 49 -0.41 0.69 -12.37
C ILE A 49 0.56 1.18 -13.45
N GLU A 50 0.92 2.46 -13.43
CA GLU A 50 1.97 3.05 -14.28
C GLU A 50 3.34 3.01 -13.58
N SER A 51 3.39 2.56 -12.32
CA SER A 51 4.65 2.50 -11.59
C SER A 51 5.54 1.38 -12.10
N LYS A 52 6.85 1.58 -12.00
CA LYS A 52 7.86 0.58 -12.40
C LYS A 52 7.79 -0.71 -11.57
N VAL A 53 6.97 -0.78 -10.53
CA VAL A 53 6.82 -1.97 -9.67
C VAL A 53 6.41 -3.22 -10.46
N ILE A 54 5.73 -3.03 -11.59
CA ILE A 54 5.32 -4.12 -12.50
C ILE A 54 6.53 -4.76 -13.17
N HIS A 55 7.54 -3.94 -13.47
CA HIS A 55 8.75 -4.31 -14.20
C HIS A 55 9.96 -4.65 -13.30
N GLY A 56 9.78 -4.64 -12.00
CA GLY A 56 10.85 -5.00 -11.06
C GLY A 56 11.37 -6.43 -11.29
N SER A 57 12.66 -6.64 -11.04
CA SER A 57 13.36 -7.92 -11.17
C SER A 57 13.87 -8.39 -9.80
N GLY A 58 13.33 -9.49 -9.31
CA GLY A 58 13.78 -10.11 -8.06
C GLY A 58 15.20 -10.68 -8.17
N ASP A 59 15.56 -11.17 -9.34
CA ASP A 59 16.90 -11.74 -9.61
C ASP A 59 17.97 -10.63 -9.62
N ASP A 60 17.68 -9.48 -10.23
CA ASP A 60 18.59 -8.34 -10.19
C ASP A 60 18.79 -7.82 -8.77
N PHE A 61 17.71 -7.78 -7.95
CA PHE A 61 17.83 -7.44 -6.56
C PHE A 61 18.78 -8.38 -5.81
N ARG A 62 18.58 -9.68 -5.95
CA ARG A 62 19.44 -10.67 -5.30
C ARG A 62 20.90 -10.56 -5.73
N LYS A 63 21.13 -10.34 -7.02
CA LYS A 63 22.47 -10.17 -7.58
C LYS A 63 23.14 -8.89 -7.05
N ASN A 64 22.45 -7.75 -7.09
CA ASN A 64 22.99 -6.46 -6.68
C ASN A 64 23.33 -6.41 -5.17
N PHE A 65 22.57 -7.11 -4.34
CA PHE A 65 22.75 -7.13 -2.90
C PHE A 65 23.39 -8.43 -2.37
N ALA A 66 23.92 -9.28 -3.26
CA ALA A 66 24.58 -10.56 -2.94
C ALA A 66 23.74 -11.47 -2.02
N ILE A 67 22.42 -11.53 -2.26
CA ILE A 67 21.49 -12.36 -1.49
C ILE A 67 21.36 -13.71 -2.18
N SER A 68 21.77 -14.77 -1.48
CA SER A 68 21.72 -16.15 -1.98
C SER A 68 20.29 -16.60 -2.30
N ALA A 69 20.14 -17.49 -3.29
CA ALA A 69 18.85 -17.98 -3.78
C ALA A 69 18.05 -18.78 -2.74
N ASP A 70 18.72 -19.42 -1.78
CA ASP A 70 18.10 -20.15 -0.67
C ASP A 70 17.49 -19.25 0.40
N LYS A 71 17.85 -17.96 0.44
CA LYS A 71 17.29 -17.01 1.39
C LYS A 71 15.87 -16.57 1.00
N LYS A 72 14.98 -16.51 1.97
CA LYS A 72 13.63 -15.96 1.81
C LYS A 72 13.62 -14.50 2.27
N ILE A 73 13.27 -13.59 1.40
CA ILE A 73 13.27 -12.15 1.67
C ILE A 73 11.91 -11.72 2.20
N ILE A 74 11.90 -11.00 3.33
CA ILE A 74 10.71 -10.37 3.89
C ILE A 74 10.88 -8.85 3.78
N ALA A 75 9.97 -8.19 3.06
CA ALA A 75 9.97 -6.73 3.01
C ALA A 75 9.34 -6.13 4.29
N VAL A 76 10.00 -5.12 4.84
CA VAL A 76 9.58 -4.40 6.05
C VAL A 76 9.42 -2.92 5.71
N LEU A 77 8.18 -2.43 5.72
CA LEU A 77 7.84 -1.08 5.27
C LEU A 77 7.19 -0.29 6.42
N PRO A 78 7.99 0.30 7.31
CA PRO A 78 7.49 0.94 8.54
C PRO A 78 6.83 2.30 8.31
N GLY A 79 6.75 2.76 7.07
CA GLY A 79 6.22 4.07 6.68
C GLY A 79 7.28 5.05 6.20
N SER A 80 6.82 6.20 5.72
CA SER A 80 7.67 7.26 5.14
C SER A 80 7.80 8.50 6.03
N ARG A 81 7.05 8.56 7.14
CA ARG A 81 7.08 9.67 8.10
C ARG A 81 7.79 9.27 9.39
N LYS A 82 8.53 10.17 10.00
CA LYS A 82 9.25 9.91 11.28
C LYS A 82 8.34 9.31 12.36
N THR A 83 7.11 9.83 12.48
CA THR A 83 6.13 9.35 13.47
C THR A 83 5.61 7.94 13.18
N GLU A 84 5.53 7.54 11.91
CA GLU A 84 5.16 6.19 11.49
C GLU A 84 6.31 5.23 11.80
N VAL A 85 7.51 5.55 11.33
CA VAL A 85 8.73 4.74 11.57
C VAL A 85 8.97 4.54 13.07
N ALA A 86 8.86 5.59 13.88
CA ALA A 86 9.04 5.51 15.33
C ALA A 86 8.09 4.52 16.01
N LYS A 87 6.87 4.36 15.50
CA LYS A 87 5.86 3.47 16.08
C LYS A 87 5.88 2.07 15.49
N MET A 88 6.13 1.96 14.18
CA MET A 88 5.95 0.70 13.47
C MET A 88 7.23 -0.12 13.39
N LEU A 89 8.39 0.53 13.17
CA LEU A 89 9.65 -0.19 13.02
C LEU A 89 10.01 -1.05 14.24
N PRO A 90 9.85 -0.60 15.50
CA PRO A 90 10.13 -1.46 16.67
C PRO A 90 9.30 -2.73 16.68
N VAL A 91 8.01 -2.64 16.35
CA VAL A 91 7.09 -3.79 16.31
C VAL A 91 7.48 -4.76 15.20
N PHE A 92 7.83 -4.23 14.03
CA PHE A 92 8.25 -5.04 12.90
C PHE A 92 9.62 -5.70 13.14
N LEU A 93 10.57 -5.00 13.77
CA LEU A 93 11.86 -5.59 14.15
C LEU A 93 11.71 -6.71 15.18
N GLU A 94 10.84 -6.55 16.18
CA GLU A 94 10.56 -7.61 17.13
C GLU A 94 9.92 -8.84 16.43
N ALA A 95 9.01 -8.61 15.49
CA ALA A 95 8.45 -9.69 14.67
C ALA A 95 9.53 -10.35 13.80
N ALA A 96 10.39 -9.58 13.15
CA ALA A 96 11.51 -10.07 12.35
C ALA A 96 12.48 -10.91 13.19
N GLN A 97 12.80 -10.46 14.42
CA GLN A 97 13.65 -11.21 15.34
C GLN A 97 13.06 -12.57 15.70
N LYS A 98 11.75 -12.63 16.03
CA LYS A 98 11.07 -13.88 16.33
C LYS A 98 11.06 -14.84 15.13
N LEU A 99 10.77 -14.30 13.94
CA LEU A 99 10.78 -15.09 12.71
C LEU A 99 12.17 -15.64 12.40
N TYR A 100 13.23 -14.83 12.55
CA TYR A 100 14.61 -15.22 12.26
C TYR A 100 15.15 -16.28 13.24
N LEU A 101 14.73 -16.22 14.50
CA LEU A 101 15.09 -17.26 15.49
C LEU A 101 14.48 -18.61 15.16
N GLU A 102 13.35 -18.64 14.46
CA GLU A 102 12.69 -19.89 14.06
C GLU A 102 13.18 -20.39 12.67
N ASP A 103 13.51 -19.46 11.75
CA ASP A 103 13.99 -19.78 10.40
C ASP A 103 15.14 -18.83 10.02
N ASN A 104 16.38 -19.27 10.14
CA ASN A 104 17.56 -18.49 9.82
C ASN A 104 17.82 -18.37 8.29
N SER A 105 17.00 -18.99 7.45
CA SER A 105 17.00 -18.75 6.00
C SER A 105 16.36 -17.39 5.65
N LEU A 106 15.67 -16.74 6.60
CA LEU A 106 15.06 -15.45 6.37
C LEU A 106 16.12 -14.34 6.31
N CYS A 107 15.88 -13.39 5.43
CA CYS A 107 16.54 -12.07 5.45
C CYS A 107 15.49 -10.98 5.21
N PHE A 108 15.82 -9.76 5.55
CA PHE A 108 14.86 -8.67 5.54
C PHE A 108 15.35 -7.55 4.65
N VAL A 109 14.42 -6.89 3.97
CA VAL A 109 14.71 -5.67 3.23
C VAL A 109 13.83 -4.54 3.75
N ILE A 110 14.43 -3.37 3.99
CA ILE A 110 13.71 -2.16 4.42
C ILE A 110 13.84 -1.10 3.32
N PRO A 111 12.91 -1.07 2.37
CA PRO A 111 12.79 0.07 1.48
C PRO A 111 12.38 1.31 2.28
N THR A 112 13.14 2.39 2.12
CA THR A 112 12.96 3.61 2.91
C THR A 112 13.15 4.84 2.03
N VAL A 113 12.82 6.01 2.56
CA VAL A 113 13.02 7.29 1.87
C VAL A 113 14.07 8.12 2.60
N LYS A 114 14.77 8.98 1.88
CA LYS A 114 15.87 9.81 2.40
C LYS A 114 15.53 10.54 3.71
N THR A 115 14.28 10.99 3.86
CA THR A 115 13.82 11.76 5.03
C THR A 115 13.83 10.97 6.34
N VAL A 116 13.79 9.65 6.30
CA VAL A 116 13.74 8.76 7.48
C VAL A 116 14.86 7.70 7.48
N ALA A 117 15.67 7.63 6.41
CA ALA A 117 16.72 6.61 6.27
C ALA A 117 17.74 6.63 7.44
N GLY A 118 18.16 7.79 7.90
CA GLY A 118 19.05 7.91 9.06
C GLY A 118 18.46 7.32 10.33
N MET A 119 17.17 7.58 10.58
CA MET A 119 16.45 7.01 11.72
C MET A 119 16.31 5.48 11.60
N VAL A 120 15.98 4.98 10.39
CA VAL A 120 15.89 3.55 10.13
C VAL A 120 17.23 2.87 10.38
N ARG A 121 18.35 3.40 9.86
CA ARG A 121 19.70 2.85 10.11
C ARG A 121 20.04 2.79 11.58
N GLN A 122 19.76 3.86 12.32
CA GLN A 122 20.01 3.91 13.76
C GLN A 122 19.24 2.83 14.52
N MET A 123 17.95 2.64 14.18
CA MET A 123 17.09 1.65 14.85
C MET A 123 17.46 0.21 14.51
N VAL A 124 17.94 -0.03 13.29
CA VAL A 124 18.33 -1.36 12.81
C VAL A 124 19.72 -1.78 13.31
N GLY A 125 20.64 -0.81 13.51
CA GLY A 125 22.06 -1.07 13.76
C GLY A 125 22.40 -1.96 14.96
N GLY A 126 21.45 -2.15 15.91
CA GLY A 126 21.64 -3.03 17.07
C GLY A 126 20.84 -4.35 16.99
N SER A 127 20.14 -4.62 15.89
CA SER A 127 19.19 -5.74 15.81
C SER A 127 19.85 -7.12 15.65
N GLY A 128 21.05 -7.20 15.10
CA GLY A 128 21.70 -8.47 14.76
C GLY A 128 21.03 -9.27 13.63
N LEU A 129 20.04 -8.67 12.95
CA LEU A 129 19.30 -9.28 11.85
C LEU A 129 20.01 -9.05 10.50
N PRO A 130 19.90 -9.97 9.55
CA PRO A 130 20.36 -9.78 8.17
C PRO A 130 19.40 -8.84 7.43
N ILE A 131 19.60 -7.53 7.57
CA ILE A 131 18.76 -6.48 7.00
C ILE A 131 19.50 -5.71 5.93
N THR A 132 18.90 -5.59 4.74
CA THR A 132 19.31 -4.70 3.66
C THR A 132 18.41 -3.46 3.66
N ILE A 133 18.99 -2.27 3.72
CA ILE A 133 18.25 -0.99 3.62
C ILE A 133 18.40 -0.46 2.20
N VAL A 134 17.29 -0.09 1.57
CA VAL A 134 17.20 0.37 0.19
C VAL A 134 16.57 1.76 0.13
N GLU A 135 17.21 2.71 -0.54
CA GLU A 135 16.72 4.08 -0.71
C GLU A 135 16.39 4.42 -2.17
N ASP A 136 16.95 3.68 -3.11
CA ASP A 136 16.69 3.84 -4.52
C ASP A 136 15.31 3.28 -4.90
N GLU A 137 14.65 3.92 -5.86
CA GLU A 137 13.30 3.54 -6.25
C GLU A 137 13.26 2.28 -7.12
N ASP A 138 14.21 2.10 -8.02
CA ASP A 138 14.28 0.92 -8.87
C ASP A 138 14.66 -0.30 -8.02
N ASP A 139 15.61 -0.16 -7.09
CA ASP A 139 15.95 -1.21 -6.12
C ASP A 139 14.79 -1.54 -5.19
N ARG A 140 13.95 -0.56 -4.82
CA ARG A 140 12.71 -0.80 -4.06
C ARG A 140 11.74 -1.70 -4.81
N HIS A 141 11.54 -1.45 -6.09
CA HIS A 141 10.65 -2.27 -6.92
C HIS A 141 11.21 -3.68 -7.13
N ASN A 142 12.52 -3.78 -7.33
CA ASN A 142 13.21 -5.05 -7.42
C ASN A 142 13.13 -5.84 -6.10
N ALA A 143 13.27 -5.14 -4.95
CA ALA A 143 13.09 -5.74 -3.62
C ALA A 143 11.69 -6.31 -3.42
N PHE A 144 10.63 -5.62 -3.89
CA PHE A 144 9.27 -6.18 -3.83
C PHE A 144 9.17 -7.47 -4.61
N LYS A 145 9.66 -7.51 -5.83
CA LYS A 145 9.64 -8.75 -6.65
C LYS A 145 10.48 -9.89 -6.08
N ALA A 146 11.52 -9.58 -5.31
CA ALA A 146 12.33 -10.59 -4.61
C ALA A 146 11.67 -11.10 -3.32
N SER A 147 10.67 -10.39 -2.79
CA SER A 147 10.10 -10.67 -1.46
C SER A 147 9.09 -11.79 -1.49
N ALA A 148 9.24 -12.74 -0.57
CA ALA A 148 8.30 -13.83 -0.34
C ALA A 148 7.04 -13.39 0.45
N ALA A 149 7.19 -12.37 1.29
CA ALA A 149 6.11 -11.74 2.02
C ALA A 149 6.52 -10.32 2.47
N ALA A 150 5.54 -9.53 2.95
CA ALA A 150 5.83 -8.21 3.49
C ALA A 150 5.00 -7.88 4.74
N MET A 151 5.58 -7.04 5.62
CA MET A 151 4.89 -6.35 6.69
C MET A 151 4.99 -4.84 6.44
N ALA A 152 3.84 -4.20 6.27
CA ALA A 152 3.79 -2.81 5.84
C ALA A 152 2.91 -1.95 6.76
N ALA A 153 3.32 -0.70 6.98
CA ALA A 153 2.42 0.31 7.49
C ALA A 153 1.36 0.66 6.44
N SER A 154 0.19 1.08 6.87
CA SER A 154 -0.90 1.47 5.95
C SER A 154 -0.47 2.62 5.04
N GLY A 155 -0.85 2.55 3.76
CA GLY A 155 -0.56 3.59 2.76
C GLY A 155 -0.62 3.07 1.33
N THR A 156 -0.19 3.91 0.38
CA THR A 156 -0.14 3.57 -1.05
C THR A 156 0.81 2.41 -1.36
N VAL A 157 1.86 2.24 -0.54
CA VAL A 157 2.82 1.15 -0.70
C VAL A 157 2.18 -0.24 -0.61
N ALA A 158 1.09 -0.38 0.15
CA ALA A 158 0.33 -1.63 0.20
C ALA A 158 -0.30 -1.96 -1.15
N LEU A 159 -0.71 -0.95 -1.91
CA LEU A 159 -1.22 -1.15 -3.26
C LEU A 159 -0.08 -1.51 -4.24
N GLU A 160 1.10 -0.91 -4.08
CA GLU A 160 2.29 -1.32 -4.85
C GLU A 160 2.64 -2.80 -4.58
N LEU A 161 2.61 -3.25 -3.33
CA LEU A 161 2.80 -4.66 -2.98
C LEU A 161 1.75 -5.58 -3.62
N ALA A 162 0.49 -5.17 -3.63
CA ALA A 162 -0.59 -5.93 -4.29
C ALA A 162 -0.36 -6.03 -5.79
N ILE A 163 0.06 -4.94 -6.46
CA ILE A 163 0.40 -4.94 -7.87
C ILE A 163 1.65 -5.79 -8.14
N ALA A 164 2.65 -5.75 -7.28
CA ALA A 164 3.83 -6.62 -7.36
C ALA A 164 3.50 -8.11 -7.12
N GLY A 165 2.34 -8.41 -6.52
CA GLY A 165 1.93 -9.77 -6.16
C GLY A 165 2.55 -10.27 -4.86
N VAL A 166 3.01 -9.37 -4.00
CA VAL A 166 3.65 -9.72 -2.73
C VAL A 166 2.61 -9.90 -1.64
N PRO A 167 2.47 -11.08 -1.03
CA PRO A 167 1.57 -11.28 0.09
C PRO A 167 2.04 -10.46 1.29
N HIS A 168 1.09 -9.76 1.93
CA HIS A 168 1.47 -8.84 3.00
C HIS A 168 0.37 -8.65 4.04
N ILE A 169 0.78 -8.16 5.20
CA ILE A 169 -0.10 -7.62 6.24
C ILE A 169 0.04 -6.11 6.31
N ILE A 170 -1.01 -5.47 6.77
CA ILE A 170 -0.94 -4.07 7.21
C ILE A 170 -0.89 -4.02 8.73
N GLY A 171 0.15 -3.38 9.25
CA GLY A 171 0.25 -2.99 10.65
C GLY A 171 0.09 -1.48 10.80
N TYR A 172 -0.70 -1.02 11.76
CA TYR A 172 -0.82 0.41 12.00
C TYR A 172 -1.14 0.75 13.46
N LYS A 173 -0.35 1.67 14.01
CA LYS A 173 -0.54 2.23 15.34
C LYS A 173 -0.59 3.75 15.29
N VAL A 174 -1.65 4.32 15.85
CA VAL A 174 -1.75 5.76 16.12
C VAL A 174 -1.63 6.04 17.61
N SER A 175 -1.61 7.31 18.02
CA SER A 175 -1.69 7.63 19.44
C SER A 175 -3.05 7.18 20.03
N PRO A 176 -3.15 6.82 21.32
CA PRO A 176 -4.41 6.39 21.92
C PRO A 176 -5.54 7.41 21.72
N LEU A 177 -5.24 8.71 21.84
CA LEU A 177 -6.20 9.77 21.60
C LEU A 177 -6.69 9.79 20.16
N THR A 178 -5.79 9.64 19.19
CA THR A 178 -6.13 9.55 17.76
C THR A 178 -6.97 8.30 17.48
N ALA A 179 -6.65 7.17 18.13
CA ALA A 179 -7.39 5.92 17.96
C ALA A 179 -8.86 6.06 18.38
N VAL A 180 -9.12 6.71 19.52
CA VAL A 180 -10.48 7.00 19.99
C VAL A 180 -11.24 7.88 18.99
N LEU A 181 -10.60 8.94 18.48
CA LEU A 181 -11.20 9.84 17.49
C LEU A 181 -11.50 9.10 16.17
N VAL A 182 -10.54 8.30 15.69
CA VAL A 182 -10.71 7.51 14.47
C VAL A 182 -11.88 6.52 14.62
N ARG A 183 -11.95 5.76 15.71
CA ARG A 183 -13.06 4.83 15.98
C ARG A 183 -14.42 5.55 16.02
N LYS A 184 -14.48 6.77 16.57
CA LYS A 184 -15.72 7.53 16.71
C LYS A 184 -16.19 8.18 15.41
N PHE A 185 -15.28 8.61 14.54
CA PHE A 185 -15.59 9.44 13.37
C PHE A 185 -15.38 8.76 12.01
N MET A 186 -14.59 7.67 11.95
CA MET A 186 -14.38 6.93 10.71
C MET A 186 -15.33 5.72 10.64
N HIS A 187 -16.28 5.79 9.73
CA HIS A 187 -17.21 4.69 9.42
C HIS A 187 -16.70 3.87 8.24
N ILE A 188 -15.41 3.51 8.27
CA ILE A 188 -14.80 2.65 7.25
C ILE A 188 -14.58 1.26 7.83
N GLN A 189 -14.95 0.25 7.07
CA GLN A 189 -14.75 -1.14 7.43
C GLN A 189 -13.27 -1.55 7.27
N PHE A 190 -12.58 -0.97 6.28
CA PHE A 190 -11.20 -1.30 5.92
C PHE A 190 -10.36 -0.03 5.76
N VAL A 191 -9.06 -0.11 6.06
CA VAL A 191 -8.08 0.96 5.83
C VAL A 191 -7.17 0.68 4.63
N ASN A 192 -7.06 -0.57 4.20
CA ASN A 192 -6.29 -0.97 3.03
C ASN A 192 -7.10 -0.77 1.75
N LEU A 193 -6.49 -0.17 0.72
CA LEU A 193 -7.18 0.13 -0.54
C LEU A 193 -7.66 -1.12 -1.27
N SER A 194 -6.92 -2.22 -1.23
CA SER A 194 -7.34 -3.50 -1.85
C SER A 194 -8.62 -4.03 -1.20
N ASN A 195 -8.69 -4.01 0.13
CA ASN A 195 -9.88 -4.42 0.88
C ASN A 195 -11.08 -3.53 0.58
N ILE A 196 -10.85 -2.20 0.50
CA ILE A 196 -11.88 -1.20 0.17
C ILE A 196 -12.43 -1.43 -1.23
N MET A 197 -11.56 -1.67 -2.22
CA MET A 197 -11.98 -1.91 -3.61
C MET A 197 -12.77 -3.21 -3.75
N LEU A 198 -12.35 -4.26 -3.04
CA LEU A 198 -12.98 -5.57 -3.11
C LEU A 198 -14.20 -5.72 -2.18
N GLY A 199 -14.43 -4.76 -1.25
CA GLY A 199 -15.50 -4.83 -0.25
C GLY A 199 -15.37 -5.99 0.74
N ARG A 200 -14.20 -6.61 0.81
CA ARG A 200 -13.89 -7.73 1.72
C ARG A 200 -12.42 -7.71 2.14
N GLU A 201 -12.11 -8.34 3.27
CA GLU A 201 -10.73 -8.49 3.71
C GLU A 201 -10.00 -9.54 2.85
N VAL A 202 -8.95 -9.10 2.18
CA VAL A 202 -7.95 -9.94 1.51
C VAL A 202 -6.57 -9.68 2.07
N VAL A 203 -6.31 -8.47 2.53
CA VAL A 203 -5.08 -8.08 3.23
C VAL A 203 -5.41 -7.99 4.72
N PRO A 204 -4.79 -8.80 5.59
CA PRO A 204 -5.01 -8.71 7.03
C PRO A 204 -4.59 -7.33 7.57
N GLU A 205 -5.49 -6.69 8.33
CA GLU A 205 -5.30 -5.37 8.91
C GLU A 205 -5.09 -5.48 10.42
N LEU A 206 -3.84 -5.46 10.86
CA LEU A 206 -3.47 -5.49 12.27
C LEU A 206 -3.43 -4.07 12.83
N LEU A 207 -4.54 -3.62 13.37
CA LEU A 207 -4.68 -2.24 13.85
C LEU A 207 -4.55 -2.18 15.38
N GLN A 208 -3.87 -1.16 15.89
CA GLN A 208 -3.76 -0.84 17.30
C GLN A 208 -3.32 -2.03 18.17
N GLU A 209 -4.21 -2.58 18.97
CA GLU A 209 -3.97 -3.68 19.89
C GLU A 209 -3.65 -5.00 19.17
N GLN A 210 -4.14 -5.17 17.96
CA GLN A 210 -3.84 -6.34 17.14
C GLN A 210 -2.46 -6.26 16.47
N CYS A 211 -1.88 -5.06 16.38
CA CYS A 211 -0.56 -4.85 15.79
C CYS A 211 0.55 -5.24 16.79
N VAL A 212 0.68 -6.53 17.03
CA VAL A 212 1.68 -7.12 17.93
C VAL A 212 2.54 -8.14 17.18
N PRO A 213 3.81 -8.33 17.56
CA PRO A 213 4.75 -9.20 16.85
C PRO A 213 4.22 -10.62 16.64
N GLY A 214 3.55 -11.21 17.64
CA GLY A 214 2.98 -12.56 17.52
C GLY A 214 1.93 -12.72 16.40
N ASN A 215 1.04 -11.73 16.26
CA ASN A 215 0.06 -11.74 15.17
C ASN A 215 0.73 -11.56 13.81
N ILE A 216 1.73 -10.67 13.71
CA ILE A 216 2.52 -10.46 12.48
C ILE A 216 3.20 -11.77 12.08
N CYS A 217 3.93 -12.40 13.01
CA CYS A 217 4.62 -13.68 12.76
C CYS A 217 3.66 -14.76 12.25
N ARG A 218 2.46 -14.86 12.85
CA ARG A 218 1.46 -15.84 12.45
C ARG A 218 1.08 -15.70 10.98
N TYR A 219 0.84 -14.48 10.49
CA TYR A 219 0.48 -14.24 9.09
C TYR A 219 1.67 -14.43 8.14
N ILE A 220 2.87 -13.94 8.49
CA ILE A 220 4.06 -14.11 7.67
C ILE A 220 4.36 -15.61 7.48
N LYS A 221 4.29 -16.43 8.53
CA LYS A 221 4.46 -17.88 8.43
C LYS A 221 3.45 -18.52 7.47
N ARG A 222 2.19 -18.09 7.52
CA ARG A 222 1.13 -18.58 6.64
C ARG A 222 1.40 -18.22 5.18
N PHE A 223 1.90 -17.01 4.91
CA PHE A 223 2.31 -16.62 3.57
C PHE A 223 3.49 -17.45 3.05
N LEU A 224 4.49 -17.70 3.92
CA LEU A 224 5.65 -18.53 3.56
C LEU A 224 5.27 -20.00 3.33
N ALA A 225 4.25 -20.50 4.01
CA ALA A 225 3.69 -21.84 3.83
C ALA A 225 2.77 -21.95 2.62
N LYS A 226 2.40 -20.81 1.99
CA LYS A 226 1.46 -20.72 0.85
C LYS A 226 0.12 -21.40 1.13
N ASP A 227 -0.45 -21.13 2.30
CA ASP A 227 -1.74 -21.69 2.71
C ASP A 227 -2.95 -20.92 2.10
N ASP A 228 -4.16 -21.23 2.58
CA ASP A 228 -5.42 -20.64 2.10
C ASP A 228 -5.48 -19.10 2.19
N ILE A 229 -4.77 -18.49 3.14
CA ILE A 229 -4.68 -17.02 3.22
C ILE A 229 -3.81 -16.47 2.09
N PHE A 230 -2.71 -17.13 1.77
CA PHE A 230 -1.87 -16.76 0.63
C PHE A 230 -2.65 -16.84 -0.68
N GLU A 231 -3.38 -17.94 -0.90
CA GLU A 231 -4.17 -18.16 -2.12
C GLU A 231 -5.26 -17.08 -2.25
N ARG A 232 -6.05 -16.85 -1.21
CA ARG A 232 -7.09 -15.81 -1.19
C ARG A 232 -6.55 -14.40 -1.44
N GLN A 233 -5.35 -14.12 -0.94
CA GLN A 233 -4.72 -12.83 -1.16
C GLN A 233 -4.22 -12.69 -2.60
N THR A 234 -3.62 -13.72 -3.16
CA THR A 234 -3.15 -13.77 -4.55
C THR A 234 -4.30 -13.56 -5.53
N GLU A 235 -5.42 -14.27 -5.35
CA GLU A 235 -6.64 -14.08 -6.14
C GLU A 235 -7.21 -12.65 -5.97
N GLY A 236 -7.19 -12.13 -4.75
CA GLY A 236 -7.62 -10.78 -4.47
C GLY A 236 -6.77 -9.73 -5.19
N PHE A 237 -5.47 -9.92 -5.24
CA PHE A 237 -4.57 -9.01 -5.96
C PHE A 237 -4.77 -9.06 -7.48
N GLN A 238 -5.08 -10.20 -8.04
CA GLN A 238 -5.46 -10.29 -9.45
C GLN A 238 -6.71 -9.45 -9.73
N LYS A 239 -7.75 -9.57 -8.91
CA LYS A 239 -8.96 -8.74 -9.05
C LYS A 239 -8.68 -7.25 -8.86
N VAL A 240 -7.78 -6.88 -7.95
CA VAL A 240 -7.37 -5.48 -7.78
C VAL A 240 -6.69 -4.95 -9.04
N ARG A 241 -5.83 -5.72 -9.69
CA ARG A 241 -5.19 -5.36 -10.96
C ARG A 241 -6.22 -5.16 -12.08
N GLU A 242 -7.19 -6.06 -12.19
CA GLU A 242 -8.30 -5.97 -13.15
C GLU A 242 -9.14 -4.71 -12.91
N ILE A 243 -9.54 -4.43 -11.67
CA ILE A 243 -10.31 -3.22 -11.30
C ILE A 243 -9.55 -1.93 -11.63
N LEU A 244 -8.23 -1.94 -11.48
CA LEU A 244 -7.38 -0.78 -11.78
C LEU A 244 -7.05 -0.63 -13.26
N GLY A 245 -7.45 -1.60 -14.11
CA GLY A 245 -7.22 -1.58 -15.56
C GLY A 245 -5.78 -1.89 -15.94
N LEU A 246 -5.10 -2.78 -15.21
CA LEU A 246 -3.75 -3.20 -15.57
C LEU A 246 -3.76 -3.91 -16.94
N GLY A 247 -3.02 -3.36 -17.91
CA GLY A 247 -2.97 -3.86 -19.29
C GLY A 247 -3.96 -3.18 -20.24
N GLU A 248 -4.76 -2.24 -19.76
CA GLU A 248 -5.64 -1.37 -20.56
C GLU A 248 -5.02 0.02 -20.78
N GLN A 249 -5.83 0.98 -21.23
CA GLN A 249 -5.41 2.37 -21.33
C GLN A 249 -4.95 2.91 -19.96
N THR A 250 -3.85 3.66 -19.96
CA THR A 250 -3.23 4.10 -18.70
C THR A 250 -4.09 5.16 -17.97
N PRO A 251 -4.01 5.27 -16.64
CA PRO A 251 -4.65 6.35 -15.88
C PRO A 251 -4.31 7.75 -16.39
N SER A 252 -3.09 7.97 -16.86
CA SER A 252 -2.67 9.25 -17.43
C SER A 252 -3.36 9.55 -18.77
N GLU A 253 -3.52 8.55 -19.63
CA GLU A 253 -4.26 8.66 -20.90
C GLU A 253 -5.74 8.88 -20.63
N ASN A 254 -6.36 8.07 -19.77
CA ASN A 254 -7.77 8.25 -19.35
C ASN A 254 -8.04 9.65 -18.78
N ALA A 255 -7.11 10.18 -17.99
CA ALA A 255 -7.22 11.53 -17.45
C ALA A 255 -7.11 12.60 -18.54
N CYS A 256 -6.21 12.41 -19.50
CA CYS A 256 -6.06 13.29 -20.65
C CYS A 256 -7.36 13.34 -21.48
N ASP A 257 -7.90 12.18 -21.84
CA ASP A 257 -9.13 12.07 -22.62
C ASP A 257 -10.32 12.72 -21.92
N ALA A 258 -10.45 12.49 -20.60
CA ALA A 258 -11.51 13.13 -19.81
C ALA A 258 -11.40 14.66 -19.80
N VAL A 259 -10.18 15.20 -19.74
CA VAL A 259 -9.95 16.65 -19.78
C VAL A 259 -10.22 17.22 -21.18
N LEU A 260 -9.75 16.56 -22.24
CA LEU A 260 -9.98 17.00 -23.62
C LEU A 260 -11.47 17.02 -23.97
N LYS A 261 -12.20 15.97 -23.60
CA LYS A 261 -13.66 15.89 -23.77
C LYS A 261 -14.38 17.06 -23.07
N LEU A 262 -13.99 17.39 -21.84
CA LEU A 262 -14.59 18.51 -21.11
C LEU A 262 -14.31 19.86 -21.78
N ILE A 263 -13.12 20.04 -22.38
CA ILE A 263 -12.77 21.26 -23.11
C ILE A 263 -13.63 21.39 -24.38
N GLU A 264 -13.85 20.31 -25.11
CA GLU A 264 -14.68 20.29 -26.31
C GLU A 264 -16.16 20.62 -25.99
N GLU A 265 -16.71 19.97 -24.96
CA GLU A 265 -18.08 20.25 -24.47
C GLU A 265 -18.28 21.72 -24.12
N LYS A 266 -17.31 22.33 -23.42
CA LYS A 266 -17.36 23.76 -23.06
C LYS A 266 -17.20 24.71 -24.25
N LYS A 267 -16.51 24.31 -25.32
CA LYS A 267 -16.42 25.11 -26.57
C LYS A 267 -17.73 25.11 -27.35
N GLN A 268 -18.46 23.98 -27.31
CA GLN A 268 -19.75 23.85 -28.01
C GLN A 268 -20.89 24.60 -27.29
N THR A 269 -20.73 24.89 -26.01
CA THR A 269 -21.75 25.55 -25.17
C THR A 269 -21.55 27.08 -25.08
N ARG A 270 -20.47 27.61 -25.67
CA ARG A 270 -20.18 29.05 -25.82
C ARG A 270 -20.55 29.54 -27.21
#